data_7ed5366c9908bfa73013205a18694a5e
#
_entry.id   7ed5366c9908bfa73013205a18694a5e
#
_cell.length_a   1.000
_cell.length_b   1.000
_cell.length_c   1.000
_cell.angle_alpha   90.00
_cell.angle_beta   90.00
_cell.angle_gamma   90.00
#
_symmetry.space_group_name_H-M   'P 1'
#
loop_
_entity.id
_entity.type
_entity.pdbx_description
1 polymer ?
#
loop_
_entity_poly.entity_id
_entity_poly.type
_entity_poly.pdbx_seq_one_letter_code
_entity_poly.pdbx_strand_id
1 'polypeptide(L)'
;MNKAIMAGLIAMMFLGLNVAAQQDWYHDRDTRYNGDHWQSHVFSEVRTDLDHIWSEKHASDKERERLERTKQELTDLQAKLGHGEWDNGHVNDVIDSLRKSANDNRLSERDRAVLNDDVTRIKDLQNEHNSRH
;
A
#
# COMPACT_ATOMS: atom_id res chain seq x y z
N MET A 1 23.30 26.62 28.68
CA MET A 1 23.53 25.23 29.08
C MET A 1 22.43 24.29 28.64
N ASN A 2 21.21 24.53 29.08
CA ASN A 2 20.08 23.64 28.68
C ASN A 2 19.82 23.63 27.19
N LYS A 3 20.08 24.73 26.46
CA LYS A 3 19.87 24.80 25.05
C LYS A 3 20.81 23.89 24.24
N ALA A 4 22.06 23.75 24.67
CA ALA A 4 23.03 22.88 23.98
C ALA A 4 22.71 21.40 24.22
N ILE A 5 22.27 21.06 25.42
CA ILE A 5 21.86 19.71 25.76
C ILE A 5 20.59 19.34 25.01
N MET A 6 19.65 20.29 24.90
CA MET A 6 18.42 20.08 24.13
C MET A 6 18.69 19.89 22.64
N ALA A 7 19.65 20.63 22.08
CA ALA A 7 20.03 20.49 20.69
C ALA A 7 20.61 19.10 20.40
N GLY A 8 21.43 18.56 21.31
CA GLY A 8 21.97 17.22 21.17
C GLY A 8 20.90 16.14 21.26
N LEU A 9 19.98 16.32 22.19
CA LEU A 9 18.83 15.41 22.35
C LEU A 9 17.93 15.45 21.13
N ILE A 10 17.68 16.63 20.58
CA ILE A 10 16.86 16.81 19.38
C ILE A 10 17.53 16.10 18.19
N ALA A 11 18.85 16.19 18.05
CA ALA A 11 19.57 15.50 16.97
C ALA A 11 19.46 13.97 17.10
N MET A 12 19.57 13.44 18.32
CA MET A 12 19.40 12.00 18.56
C MET A 12 17.96 11.56 18.32
N MET A 13 17.00 12.38 18.72
CA MET A 13 15.58 12.13 18.46
C MET A 13 15.29 12.16 16.97
N PHE A 14 15.98 12.98 16.20
CA PHE A 14 15.81 13.07 14.75
C PHE A 14 16.23 11.77 14.06
N LEU A 15 17.34 11.16 14.48
CA LEU A 15 17.76 9.85 13.96
C LEU A 15 16.80 8.75 14.35
N GLY A 16 16.30 8.77 15.57
CA GLY A 16 15.29 7.85 16.06
C GLY A 16 13.95 8.02 15.35
N LEU A 17 13.58 9.26 15.01
CA LEU A 17 12.34 9.56 14.29
C LEU A 17 12.32 8.96 12.87
N ASN A 18 13.47 8.88 12.18
CA ASN A 18 13.51 8.28 10.85
C ASN A 18 13.18 6.79 10.88
N VAL A 19 13.70 6.05 11.85
CA VAL A 19 13.40 4.63 12.04
C VAL A 19 11.97 4.46 12.54
N ALA A 20 11.56 5.28 13.49
CA ALA A 20 10.20 5.25 14.04
C ALA A 20 9.17 5.63 12.98
N ALA A 21 9.46 6.60 12.08
CA ALA A 21 8.54 7.01 11.02
C ALA A 21 8.27 5.87 10.03
N GLN A 22 9.27 5.05 9.70
CA GLN A 22 9.06 3.88 8.84
C GLN A 22 8.20 2.83 9.52
N GLN A 23 8.49 2.55 10.80
CA GLN A 23 7.69 1.61 11.58
C GLN A 23 6.28 2.14 11.79
N ASP A 24 6.13 3.44 12.04
CA ASP A 24 4.83 4.10 12.22
C ASP A 24 3.98 4.02 10.95
N TRP A 25 4.60 4.14 9.76
CA TRP A 25 3.86 4.02 8.51
C TRP A 25 3.16 2.66 8.39
N TYR A 26 3.89 1.57 8.64
CA TYR A 26 3.33 0.22 8.58
C TYR A 26 2.27 -0.01 9.66
N HIS A 27 2.52 0.50 10.85
CA HIS A 27 1.57 0.40 11.96
C HIS A 27 0.29 1.19 11.66
N ASP A 28 0.41 2.41 11.18
CA ASP A 28 -0.74 3.25 10.84
C ASP A 28 -1.55 2.63 9.70
N ARG A 29 -0.88 2.06 8.71
CA ARG A 29 -1.53 1.33 7.64
C ARG A 29 -2.35 0.18 8.19
N ASP A 30 -1.74 -0.65 9.03
CA ASP A 30 -2.43 -1.82 9.61
C ASP A 30 -3.62 -1.38 10.46
N THR A 31 -3.49 -0.30 11.19
CA THR A 31 -4.57 0.27 12.00
C THR A 31 -5.74 0.71 11.12
N ARG A 32 -5.47 1.38 10.01
CA ARG A 32 -6.51 1.80 9.07
C ARG A 32 -7.23 0.59 8.46
N TYR A 33 -6.47 -0.44 8.08
CA TYR A 33 -7.02 -1.63 7.45
C TYR A 33 -7.76 -2.55 8.43
N ASN A 34 -7.43 -2.52 9.71
CA ASN A 34 -8.07 -3.37 10.71
C ASN A 34 -9.31 -2.73 11.34
N GLY A 35 -9.69 -1.55 10.91
CA GLY A 35 -10.91 -0.88 11.36
C GLY A 35 -12.17 -1.54 10.79
N ASP A 36 -13.31 -1.22 11.39
CA ASP A 36 -14.62 -1.83 11.05
C ASP A 36 -15.08 -1.55 9.61
N HIS A 37 -14.50 -0.55 8.95
CA HIS A 37 -14.92 -0.11 7.61
C HIS A 37 -13.79 -0.24 6.59
N TRP A 38 -12.90 -1.21 6.76
CA TRP A 38 -11.76 -1.37 5.86
C TRP A 38 -12.17 -1.59 4.41
N GLN A 39 -13.32 -2.25 4.17
CA GLN A 39 -13.80 -2.54 2.83
C GLN A 39 -14.03 -1.28 2.00
N SER A 40 -14.50 -0.20 2.62
CA SER A 40 -14.74 1.06 1.92
C SER A 40 -13.46 1.80 1.55
N HIS A 41 -12.31 1.40 2.12
CA HIS A 41 -11.03 2.06 1.91
C HIS A 41 -10.02 1.23 1.14
N VAL A 42 -10.37 -0.01 0.75
CA VAL A 42 -9.40 -0.96 0.17
C VAL A 42 -8.64 -0.34 -0.99
N PHE A 43 -9.33 0.18 -1.99
CA PHE A 43 -8.65 0.67 -3.20
C PHE A 43 -7.82 1.93 -2.93
N SER A 44 -8.29 2.81 -2.03
CA SER A 44 -7.50 3.97 -1.60
C SER A 44 -6.24 3.55 -0.84
N GLU A 45 -6.34 2.55 0.01
CA GLU A 45 -5.19 2.04 0.77
C GLU A 45 -4.21 1.31 -0.13
N VAL A 46 -4.69 0.55 -1.11
CA VAL A 46 -3.81 -0.09 -2.11
C VAL A 46 -3.00 0.98 -2.84
N ARG A 47 -3.63 2.07 -3.24
CA ARG A 47 -2.95 3.19 -3.89
C ARG A 47 -1.88 3.80 -2.97
N THR A 48 -2.21 4.01 -1.71
CA THR A 48 -1.27 4.53 -0.72
C THR A 48 -0.07 3.59 -0.56
N ASP A 49 -0.33 2.29 -0.51
CA ASP A 49 0.73 1.27 -0.41
C ASP A 49 1.65 1.30 -1.63
N LEU A 50 1.07 1.39 -2.83
CA LEU A 50 1.85 1.47 -4.07
C LEU A 50 2.70 2.75 -4.12
N ASP A 51 2.15 3.87 -3.71
CA ASP A 51 2.88 5.15 -3.65
C ASP A 51 4.03 5.07 -2.67
N HIS A 52 3.82 4.45 -1.51
CA HIS A 52 4.87 4.28 -0.50
C HIS A 52 6.02 3.44 -1.07
N ILE A 53 5.72 2.30 -1.66
CA ILE A 53 6.74 1.40 -2.21
C ILE A 53 7.47 2.08 -3.38
N TRP A 54 6.74 2.77 -4.24
CA TRP A 54 7.31 3.50 -5.36
C TRP A 54 8.31 4.56 -4.91
N SER A 55 8.04 5.22 -3.77
CA SER A 55 8.88 6.30 -3.25
C SER A 55 10.17 5.81 -2.59
N GLU A 56 10.30 4.51 -2.35
CA GLU A 56 11.47 3.98 -1.66
C GLU A 56 12.73 4.09 -2.53
N LYS A 57 13.84 4.44 -1.89
CA LYS A 57 15.10 4.78 -2.58
C LYS A 57 15.71 3.61 -3.33
N HIS A 58 15.44 2.39 -2.89
CA HIS A 58 16.03 1.20 -3.47
C HIS A 58 15.19 0.56 -4.57
N ALA A 59 14.04 1.12 -4.88
CA ALA A 59 13.23 0.65 -5.99
C ALA A 59 13.91 0.98 -7.31
N SER A 60 14.10 -0.01 -8.17
CA SER A 60 14.67 0.18 -9.50
C SER A 60 13.64 0.81 -10.44
N ASP A 61 14.10 1.34 -11.58
CA ASP A 61 13.21 1.91 -12.59
C ASP A 61 12.21 0.87 -13.09
N LYS A 62 12.63 -0.37 -13.21
CA LYS A 62 11.77 -1.47 -13.66
C LYS A 62 10.68 -1.79 -12.65
N GLU A 63 11.02 -1.77 -11.37
CA GLU A 63 10.04 -1.96 -10.29
C GLU A 63 9.05 -0.80 -10.25
N ARG A 64 9.53 0.43 -10.41
CA ARG A 64 8.69 1.62 -10.46
C ARG A 64 7.73 1.60 -11.65
N GLU A 65 8.21 1.17 -12.80
CA GLU A 65 7.37 1.02 -13.98
C GLU A 65 6.24 0.01 -13.75
N ARG A 66 6.55 -1.09 -13.10
CA ARG A 66 5.55 -2.11 -12.77
C ARG A 66 4.52 -1.58 -11.77
N LEU A 67 4.97 -0.85 -10.75
CA LEU A 67 4.09 -0.23 -9.76
C LEU A 67 3.20 0.84 -10.42
N GLU A 68 3.74 1.63 -11.35
CA GLU A 68 2.97 2.62 -12.10
C GLU A 68 1.86 1.95 -12.92
N ARG A 69 2.15 0.83 -13.55
CA ARG A 69 1.15 0.07 -14.30
C ARG A 69 0.03 -0.42 -13.40
N THR A 70 0.38 -0.93 -12.23
CA THR A 70 -0.59 -1.37 -11.24
C THR A 70 -1.46 -0.21 -10.78
N LYS A 71 -0.85 0.95 -10.53
CA LYS A 71 -1.58 2.17 -10.16
C LYS A 71 -2.53 2.61 -11.26
N GLN A 72 -2.14 2.49 -12.52
CA GLN A 72 -3.00 2.84 -13.65
C GLN A 72 -4.21 1.91 -13.72
N GLU A 73 -4.01 0.62 -13.58
CA GLU A 73 -5.12 -0.36 -13.56
C GLU A 73 -6.06 -0.09 -12.38
N LEU A 74 -5.49 0.28 -11.24
CA LEU A 74 -6.28 0.65 -10.06
C LEU A 74 -7.09 1.92 -10.30
N THR A 75 -6.52 2.91 -10.97
CA THR A 75 -7.22 4.15 -11.33
C THR A 75 -8.42 3.85 -12.23
N ASP A 76 -8.22 3.01 -13.24
CA ASP A 76 -9.29 2.62 -14.16
C ASP A 76 -10.40 1.86 -13.45
N LEU A 77 -10.03 0.97 -12.52
CA LEU A 77 -11.00 0.25 -11.71
C LEU A 77 -11.80 1.20 -10.81
N GLN A 78 -11.13 2.14 -10.15
CA GLN A 78 -11.80 3.11 -9.29
C GLN A 78 -12.78 4.00 -10.07
N ALA A 79 -12.43 4.34 -11.32
CA ALA A 79 -13.32 5.11 -12.19
C ALA A 79 -14.60 4.33 -12.48
N LYS A 80 -14.50 3.03 -12.77
CA LYS A 80 -15.67 2.17 -12.98
C LYS A 80 -16.53 2.07 -11.72
N LEU A 81 -15.89 1.87 -10.58
CA LEU A 81 -16.60 1.79 -9.31
C LEU A 81 -17.34 3.10 -8.98
N GLY A 82 -16.74 4.23 -9.35
CA GLY A 82 -17.36 5.55 -9.19
C GLY A 82 -18.63 5.72 -10.00
N HIS A 83 -18.78 4.95 -11.08
CA HIS A 83 -19.99 4.89 -11.89
C HIS A 83 -20.94 3.75 -11.49
N GLY A 84 -20.67 3.09 -10.36
CA GLY A 84 -21.48 1.98 -9.88
C GLY A 84 -21.28 0.68 -10.63
N GLU A 85 -20.22 0.58 -11.43
CA GLU A 85 -19.90 -0.60 -12.22
C GLU A 85 -18.88 -1.47 -11.50
N TRP A 86 -19.23 -2.73 -11.26
CA TRP A 86 -18.29 -3.73 -10.73
C TRP A 86 -17.85 -4.63 -11.88
N ASP A 87 -16.54 -4.63 -12.16
CA ASP A 87 -15.95 -5.41 -13.24
C ASP A 87 -14.97 -6.43 -12.66
N ASN A 88 -15.41 -7.68 -12.55
CA ASN A 88 -14.58 -8.76 -12.00
C ASN A 88 -13.31 -8.99 -12.81
N GLY A 89 -13.37 -8.84 -14.12
CA GLY A 89 -12.19 -8.96 -14.97
C GLY A 89 -11.13 -7.93 -14.61
N HIS A 90 -11.55 -6.69 -14.43
CA HIS A 90 -10.64 -5.61 -14.04
C HIS A 90 -10.10 -5.79 -12.62
N VAL A 91 -10.94 -6.24 -11.68
CA VAL A 91 -10.50 -6.57 -10.32
C VAL A 91 -9.42 -7.66 -10.38
N ASN A 92 -9.62 -8.69 -11.18
CA ASN A 92 -8.62 -9.75 -11.36
C ASN A 92 -7.31 -9.22 -11.95
N ASP A 93 -7.37 -8.28 -12.88
CA ASP A 93 -6.17 -7.66 -13.46
C ASP A 93 -5.37 -6.91 -12.39
N VAL A 94 -6.05 -6.18 -11.52
CA VAL A 94 -5.38 -5.49 -10.39
C VAL A 94 -4.74 -6.51 -9.44
N ILE A 95 -5.45 -7.58 -9.10
CA ILE A 95 -4.93 -8.65 -8.26
C ILE A 95 -3.66 -9.26 -8.88
N ASP A 96 -3.70 -9.58 -10.16
CA ASP A 96 -2.56 -10.18 -10.85
C ASP A 96 -1.36 -9.23 -10.89
N SER A 97 -1.57 -7.95 -11.13
CA SER A 97 -0.51 -6.94 -11.12
C SER A 97 0.12 -6.82 -9.73
N LEU A 98 -0.70 -6.81 -8.69
CA LEU A 98 -0.21 -6.76 -7.29
C LEU A 98 0.62 -8.01 -6.96
N ARG A 99 0.16 -9.18 -7.40
CA ARG A 99 0.91 -10.43 -7.18
C ARG A 99 2.26 -10.42 -7.88
N LYS A 100 2.33 -9.94 -9.10
CA LYS A 100 3.58 -9.83 -9.84
C LYS A 100 4.56 -8.93 -9.11
N SER A 101 4.08 -7.81 -8.57
CA SER A 101 4.91 -6.91 -7.77
C SER A 101 5.34 -7.56 -6.45
N ALA A 102 4.42 -8.25 -5.77
CA ALA A 102 4.71 -8.94 -4.51
C ALA A 102 5.71 -10.08 -4.67
N ASN A 103 5.80 -10.67 -5.86
CA ASN A 103 6.76 -11.75 -6.14
C ASN A 103 8.15 -11.22 -6.53
N ASP A 104 8.33 -9.92 -6.61
CA ASP A 104 9.63 -9.33 -6.95
C ASP A 104 10.57 -9.38 -5.74
N ASN A 105 11.61 -10.18 -5.84
CA ASN A 105 12.60 -10.38 -4.76
C ASN A 105 13.39 -9.11 -4.41
N ARG A 106 13.34 -8.10 -5.26
CA ARG A 106 14.05 -6.84 -5.03
C ARG A 106 13.31 -5.92 -4.07
N LEU A 107 12.01 -6.16 -3.85
CA LEU A 107 11.27 -5.45 -2.82
C LEU A 107 11.59 -6.04 -1.45
N SER A 108 11.52 -5.22 -0.41
CA SER A 108 11.69 -5.70 0.96
C SER A 108 10.60 -6.71 1.32
N GLU A 109 10.88 -7.57 2.29
CA GLU A 109 9.89 -8.53 2.80
C GLU A 109 8.64 -7.83 3.32
N ARG A 110 8.81 -6.69 3.96
CA ARG A 110 7.70 -5.89 4.48
C ARG A 110 6.81 -5.36 3.37
N ASP A 111 7.39 -4.84 2.31
CA ASP A 111 6.64 -4.32 1.17
C ASP A 111 5.93 -5.44 0.43
N ARG A 112 6.58 -6.59 0.29
CA ARG A 112 5.95 -7.78 -0.30
C ARG A 112 4.77 -8.25 0.53
N ALA A 113 4.91 -8.23 1.85
CA ALA A 113 3.82 -8.58 2.77
C ALA A 113 2.65 -7.60 2.65
N VAL A 114 2.94 -6.31 2.51
CA VAL A 114 1.92 -5.27 2.28
C VAL A 114 1.13 -5.57 1.01
N LEU A 115 1.81 -5.86 -0.09
CA LEU A 115 1.15 -6.16 -1.37
C LEU A 115 0.34 -7.45 -1.32
N ASN A 116 0.85 -8.47 -0.63
CA ASN A 116 0.11 -9.72 -0.44
C ASN A 116 -1.14 -9.53 0.42
N ASP A 117 -1.06 -8.67 1.43
CA ASP A 117 -2.23 -8.30 2.24
C ASP A 117 -3.26 -7.57 1.39
N ASP A 118 -2.83 -6.67 0.51
CA ASP A 118 -3.72 -5.97 -0.42
C ASP A 118 -4.45 -6.96 -1.33
N VAL A 119 -3.73 -7.95 -1.86
CA VAL A 119 -4.33 -9.02 -2.69
C VAL A 119 -5.41 -9.76 -1.91
N THR A 120 -5.10 -10.15 -0.67
CA THR A 120 -6.05 -10.88 0.19
C THR A 120 -7.31 -10.06 0.43
N ARG A 121 -7.16 -8.78 0.72
CA ARG A 121 -8.30 -7.91 1.02
C ARG A 121 -9.17 -7.64 -0.22
N ILE A 122 -8.55 -7.45 -1.38
CA ILE A 122 -9.29 -7.29 -2.63
C ILE A 122 -10.07 -8.57 -2.96
N LYS A 123 -9.45 -9.74 -2.76
CA LYS A 123 -10.13 -11.03 -2.95
C LYS A 123 -11.30 -11.22 -2.01
N ASP A 124 -11.13 -10.85 -0.75
CA ASP A 124 -12.22 -10.94 0.23
C ASP A 124 -13.38 -10.05 -0.18
N LEU A 125 -13.08 -8.83 -0.63
CA LEU A 125 -14.08 -7.90 -1.13
C LEU A 125 -14.78 -8.45 -2.37
N GLN A 126 -14.03 -9.03 -3.30
CA GLN A 126 -14.58 -9.65 -4.51
C GLN A 126 -15.51 -10.82 -4.17
N ASN A 127 -15.07 -11.69 -3.26
CA ASN A 127 -15.88 -12.83 -2.83
C ASN A 127 -17.17 -12.37 -2.15
N GLU A 128 -17.09 -11.34 -1.34
CA GLU A 128 -18.26 -10.76 -0.69
C GLU A 128 -19.23 -10.18 -1.72
N HIS A 129 -18.72 -9.44 -2.69
CA HIS A 129 -19.52 -8.88 -3.77
C HIS A 129 -20.20 -9.98 -4.59
N ASN A 130 -19.46 -11.01 -4.99
CA ASN A 130 -19.97 -12.10 -5.81
C ASN A 130 -21.00 -12.94 -5.07
N SER A 131 -20.88 -13.09 -3.75
CA SER A 131 -21.85 -13.87 -2.96
C SER A 131 -23.19 -13.15 -2.77
N ARG A 132 -23.23 -11.81 -2.93
CA ARG A 132 -24.46 -11.01 -2.83
C ARG A 132 -25.21 -10.90 -4.17
N HIS A 133 -24.55 -11.27 -5.24
CA HIS A 133 -25.07 -11.16 -6.60
C HIS A 133 -24.98 -12.50 -7.31
#